data_c7e5777efdd15a22745840adbce8aeb8
#
_entry.id   c7e5777efdd15a22745840adbce8aeb8
#
_cell.length_a   1.000
_cell.length_b   1.000
_cell.length_c   1.000
_cell.angle_alpha   90.00
_cell.angle_beta   90.00
_cell.angle_gamma   90.00
#
_symmetry.space_group_name_H-M   'P 1'
#
loop_
_entity.id
_entity.type
_entity.pdbx_description
1 polymer ?
#
loop_
_entity_poly.entity_id
_entity_poly.type
_entity_poly.pdbx_seq_one_letter_code
_entity_poly.pdbx_strand_id
1 'polypeptide(L)'
;MQFFVICLSFVGLLAGVAGAQQPDARIPEVHAISFSNEAVNLPEGLKGKVGVLVLGFSKNSREADSAWGKKLAADYRESSTVVYYEMPVLAAVPRMVRGFVVKSMKSSVPASEQARFVVILENEAVWKTVTHYGRPDDPYLLVVDSQGNVVWQTQGAVTDAAYAALKQHVEALRGQMGTPSTR
;
A
#
# COMPACT_ATOMS: atom_id res chain seq x y z
N MET A 1 -39.20 -50.45 36.54
CA MET A 1 -38.56 -49.22 37.10
C MET A 1 -37.54 -48.78 36.06
N GLN A 2 -37.93 -47.84 35.22
CA GLN A 2 -37.17 -47.42 34.02
C GLN A 2 -36.71 -45.97 34.29
N PHE A 3 -35.38 -45.81 34.41
CA PHE A 3 -34.78 -44.50 34.60
C PHE A 3 -34.49 -43.88 33.23
N PHE A 4 -35.19 -42.81 32.92
CA PHE A 4 -34.95 -41.96 31.77
C PHE A 4 -33.81 -41.00 32.11
N VAL A 5 -32.67 -41.11 31.43
CA VAL A 5 -31.55 -40.16 31.49
C VAL A 5 -31.75 -39.17 30.35
N ILE A 6 -32.07 -37.95 30.73
CA ILE A 6 -32.12 -36.78 29.79
C ILE A 6 -30.73 -36.23 29.66
N CYS A 7 -30.10 -36.44 28.47
CA CYS A 7 -28.86 -35.79 28.07
C CYS A 7 -29.18 -34.37 27.57
N LEU A 8 -28.86 -33.38 28.35
CA LEU A 8 -28.96 -31.95 27.94
C LEU A 8 -27.71 -31.57 27.17
N SER A 9 -27.82 -31.51 25.83
CA SER A 9 -26.72 -31.04 24.96
C SER A 9 -26.62 -29.54 25.00
N PHE A 10 -25.59 -29.05 25.66
CA PHE A 10 -25.23 -27.61 25.70
C PHE A 10 -24.46 -27.27 24.42
N VAL A 11 -25.13 -26.68 23.43
CA VAL A 11 -24.49 -26.10 22.24
C VAL A 11 -23.90 -24.76 22.66
N GLY A 12 -22.62 -24.76 22.94
CA GLY A 12 -21.84 -23.53 23.18
C GLY A 12 -21.65 -22.77 21.88
N LEU A 13 -22.31 -21.62 21.74
CA LEU A 13 -22.10 -20.66 20.66
C LEU A 13 -20.75 -19.98 20.90
N LEU A 14 -19.69 -20.43 20.24
CA LEU A 14 -18.40 -19.74 20.17
C LEU A 14 -18.58 -18.50 19.27
N ALA A 15 -18.91 -17.37 19.87
CA ALA A 15 -18.77 -16.07 19.22
C ALA A 15 -17.26 -15.85 18.97
N GLY A 16 -16.83 -16.03 17.73
CA GLY A 16 -15.48 -15.67 17.30
C GLY A 16 -15.30 -14.17 17.46
N VAL A 17 -14.51 -13.78 18.45
CA VAL A 17 -14.01 -12.41 18.56
C VAL A 17 -13.09 -12.23 17.33
N ALA A 18 -13.57 -11.51 16.30
CA ALA A 18 -12.72 -11.00 15.26
C ALA A 18 -11.75 -10.03 15.92
N GLY A 19 -10.57 -10.53 16.28
CA GLY A 19 -9.49 -9.70 16.78
C GLY A 19 -9.17 -8.69 15.70
N ALA A 20 -9.36 -7.40 15.99
CA ALA A 20 -8.82 -6.33 15.18
C ALA A 20 -7.30 -6.58 15.12
N GLN A 21 -6.79 -7.05 13.98
CA GLN A 21 -5.36 -7.15 13.75
C GLN A 21 -4.81 -5.73 13.84
N GLN A 22 -4.00 -5.50 14.87
CA GLN A 22 -3.24 -4.28 15.00
C GLN A 22 -2.31 -4.20 13.79
N PRO A 23 -2.20 -3.05 13.12
CA PRO A 23 -1.32 -2.93 11.96
C PRO A 23 0.11 -3.27 12.38
N ASP A 24 0.71 -4.27 11.73
CA ASP A 24 2.05 -4.78 12.08
C ASP A 24 3.17 -3.75 11.80
N ALA A 25 2.88 -2.72 10.98
CA ALA A 25 3.85 -1.70 10.63
C ALA A 25 3.18 -0.37 10.25
N ARG A 26 3.96 0.72 10.39
CA ARG A 26 3.61 2.05 9.92
C ARG A 26 4.65 2.52 8.90
N ILE A 27 4.22 3.19 7.83
CA ILE A 27 5.16 3.78 6.87
C ILE A 27 5.98 4.89 7.53
N PRO A 28 7.26 5.06 7.13
CA PRO A 28 8.05 6.20 7.58
C PRO A 28 7.50 7.50 7.02
N GLU A 29 7.85 8.62 7.67
CA GLU A 29 7.55 9.94 7.12
C GLU A 29 8.30 10.17 5.81
N VAL A 30 7.60 10.73 4.83
CA VAL A 30 8.12 11.08 3.51
C VAL A 30 7.85 12.55 3.26
N HIS A 31 8.89 13.31 2.95
CA HIS A 31 8.80 14.68 2.44
C HIS A 31 9.50 14.68 1.09
N ALA A 32 8.72 14.60 0.03
CA ALA A 32 9.25 14.46 -1.33
C ALA A 32 8.50 15.34 -2.32
N ILE A 33 9.05 15.45 -3.52
CA ILE A 33 8.44 16.13 -4.65
C ILE A 33 8.12 15.09 -5.72
N SER A 34 6.89 15.09 -6.22
CA SER A 34 6.48 14.25 -7.34
C SER A 34 7.17 14.69 -8.64
N PHE A 35 7.08 13.86 -9.67
CA PHE A 35 7.59 14.25 -11.00
C PHE A 35 6.81 15.41 -11.63
N SER A 36 5.59 15.73 -11.19
CA SER A 36 4.85 16.94 -11.57
C SER A 36 5.26 18.19 -10.77
N ASN A 37 6.23 18.09 -9.87
CA ASN A 37 6.71 19.13 -8.95
C ASN A 37 5.71 19.49 -7.83
N GLU A 38 4.83 18.60 -7.45
CA GLU A 38 3.92 18.73 -6.32
C GLU A 38 4.57 18.17 -5.04
N ALA A 39 4.38 18.83 -3.91
CA ALA A 39 4.83 18.33 -2.62
C ALA A 39 3.99 17.12 -2.19
N VAL A 40 4.65 16.03 -1.80
CA VAL A 40 4.03 14.82 -1.27
C VAL A 40 4.57 14.56 0.13
N ASN A 41 3.70 14.69 1.12
CA ASN A 41 4.01 14.43 2.53
C ASN A 41 3.18 13.21 2.98
N LEU A 42 3.85 12.14 3.41
CA LEU A 42 3.20 10.94 3.93
C LEU A 42 3.61 10.72 5.39
N PRO A 43 2.71 10.23 6.24
CA PRO A 43 1.31 9.87 5.99
C PRO A 43 0.34 11.06 5.98
N GLU A 44 0.79 12.29 6.20
CA GLU A 44 -0.08 13.46 6.36
C GLU A 44 -1.04 13.67 5.17
N GLY A 45 -0.54 13.50 3.95
CA GLY A 45 -1.33 13.62 2.71
C GLY A 45 -2.38 12.52 2.52
N LEU A 46 -2.41 11.52 3.42
CA LEU A 46 -3.42 10.45 3.43
C LEU A 46 -4.61 10.77 4.32
N LYS A 47 -4.66 11.91 5.01
CA LYS A 47 -5.79 12.26 5.87
C LYS A 47 -7.13 12.18 5.12
N GLY A 48 -8.05 11.33 5.59
CA GLY A 48 -9.34 11.09 4.95
C GLY A 48 -9.27 10.27 3.65
N LYS A 49 -8.17 9.59 3.38
CA LYS A 49 -7.96 8.76 2.18
C LYS A 49 -7.33 7.42 2.53
N VAL A 50 -7.52 6.46 1.66
CA VAL A 50 -6.74 5.22 1.62
C VAL A 50 -5.54 5.45 0.71
N GLY A 51 -4.35 5.07 1.16
CA GLY A 51 -3.15 5.09 0.35
C GLY A 51 -2.84 3.71 -0.25
N VAL A 52 -2.42 3.68 -1.51
CA VAL A 52 -1.82 2.49 -2.14
C VAL A 52 -0.42 2.85 -2.59
N LEU A 53 0.58 2.20 -2.02
CA LEU A 53 1.99 2.49 -2.32
C LEU A 53 2.60 1.32 -3.08
N VAL A 54 3.21 1.59 -4.23
CA VAL A 54 3.95 0.62 -5.05
C VAL A 54 5.43 0.94 -4.94
N LEU A 55 6.21 0.12 -4.24
CA LEU A 55 7.63 0.34 -4.04
C LEU A 55 8.46 -0.60 -4.92
N GLY A 56 9.40 -0.03 -5.66
CA GLY A 56 10.40 -0.75 -6.44
C GLY A 56 11.81 -0.49 -5.91
N PHE A 57 12.57 -1.54 -5.60
CA PHE A 57 13.93 -1.43 -5.03
C PHE A 57 15.04 -1.68 -6.05
N SER A 58 14.68 -2.09 -7.26
CA SER A 58 15.64 -2.35 -8.32
C SER A 58 15.18 -1.80 -9.66
N LYS A 59 16.11 -1.75 -10.61
CA LYS A 59 15.78 -1.42 -12.00
C LYS A 59 14.92 -2.51 -12.66
N ASN A 60 15.06 -3.76 -12.22
CA ASN A 60 14.38 -4.89 -12.85
C ASN A 60 12.91 -4.99 -12.42
N SER A 61 12.52 -4.43 -11.26
CA SER A 61 11.11 -4.38 -10.84
C SER A 61 10.24 -3.44 -11.69
N ARG A 62 10.86 -2.51 -12.43
CA ARG A 62 10.20 -1.40 -13.11
C ARG A 62 9.01 -1.78 -13.99
N GLU A 63 9.13 -2.87 -14.76
CA GLU A 63 8.03 -3.31 -15.63
C GLU A 63 6.83 -3.79 -14.80
N ALA A 64 7.10 -4.55 -13.75
CA ALA A 64 6.08 -5.05 -12.84
C ALA A 64 5.47 -3.90 -12.00
N ASP A 65 6.29 -2.93 -11.52
CA ASP A 65 5.81 -1.71 -10.86
C ASP A 65 4.82 -0.95 -11.77
N SER A 66 5.20 -0.73 -13.03
CA SER A 66 4.38 -0.03 -14.03
C SER A 66 3.08 -0.79 -14.36
N ALA A 67 3.10 -2.13 -14.33
CA ALA A 67 1.88 -2.93 -14.54
C ALA A 67 0.86 -2.71 -13.41
N TRP A 68 1.33 -2.63 -12.16
CA TRP A 68 0.51 -2.26 -11.01
C TRP A 68 0.00 -0.81 -11.14
N GLY A 69 0.87 0.14 -11.48
CA GLY A 69 0.50 1.54 -11.67
C GLY A 69 -0.61 1.72 -12.70
N LYS A 70 -0.56 1.00 -13.83
CA LYS A 70 -1.60 1.04 -14.87
C LYS A 70 -2.97 0.56 -14.36
N LYS A 71 -3.01 -0.54 -13.60
CA LYS A 71 -4.28 -1.03 -13.01
C LYS A 71 -4.83 -0.04 -11.98
N LEU A 72 -3.96 0.52 -11.12
CA LEU A 72 -4.34 1.54 -10.14
C LEU A 72 -4.84 2.82 -10.81
N ALA A 73 -4.18 3.26 -11.88
CA ALA A 73 -4.60 4.41 -12.66
C ALA A 73 -5.99 4.22 -13.28
N ALA A 74 -6.28 3.02 -13.80
CA ALA A 74 -7.59 2.72 -14.40
C ALA A 74 -8.74 2.84 -13.39
N ASP A 75 -8.52 2.41 -12.14
CA ASP A 75 -9.59 2.38 -11.14
C ASP A 75 -9.61 3.62 -10.22
N TYR A 76 -8.43 4.25 -9.95
CA TYR A 76 -8.31 5.23 -8.86
C TYR A 76 -7.75 6.59 -9.28
N ARG A 77 -7.45 6.84 -10.56
CA ARG A 77 -6.91 8.15 -11.00
C ARG A 77 -7.77 9.31 -10.56
N GLU A 78 -9.08 9.20 -10.72
CA GLU A 78 -10.08 10.24 -10.42
C GLU A 78 -10.69 10.07 -9.01
N SER A 79 -10.16 9.17 -8.19
CA SER A 79 -10.72 8.93 -6.86
C SER A 79 -10.37 10.07 -5.90
N SER A 80 -11.37 10.57 -5.18
CA SER A 80 -11.19 11.55 -4.10
C SER A 80 -10.82 10.89 -2.76
N THR A 81 -11.10 9.59 -2.61
CA THR A 81 -10.93 8.84 -1.34
C THR A 81 -9.79 7.82 -1.37
N VAL A 82 -9.20 7.57 -2.53
CA VAL A 82 -8.03 6.69 -2.71
C VAL A 82 -6.94 7.46 -3.42
N VAL A 83 -5.73 7.39 -2.91
CA VAL A 83 -4.54 7.91 -3.58
C VAL A 83 -3.53 6.79 -3.76
N TYR A 84 -2.87 6.75 -4.90
CA TYR A 84 -1.77 5.80 -5.11
C TYR A 84 -0.50 6.54 -5.51
N TYR A 85 0.65 5.94 -5.15
CA TYR A 85 1.96 6.42 -5.56
C TYR A 85 2.84 5.26 -6.04
N GLU A 86 3.56 5.49 -7.13
CA GLU A 86 4.68 4.65 -7.56
C GLU A 86 5.95 5.26 -6.96
N MET A 87 6.64 4.48 -6.12
CA MET A 87 7.69 4.97 -5.23
C MET A 87 9.01 4.20 -5.45
N PRO A 88 9.76 4.50 -6.53
CA PRO A 88 11.08 3.90 -6.73
C PRO A 88 12.02 4.31 -5.61
N VAL A 89 12.66 3.33 -4.96
CA VAL A 89 13.61 3.54 -3.86
C VAL A 89 15.02 3.62 -4.43
N LEU A 90 15.59 4.83 -4.45
CA LEU A 90 16.91 5.11 -5.02
C LEU A 90 17.95 5.47 -3.94
N ALA A 91 17.67 5.19 -2.68
CA ALA A 91 18.58 5.54 -1.58
C ALA A 91 19.97 4.88 -1.71
N ALA A 92 20.04 3.65 -2.24
CA ALA A 92 21.30 2.95 -2.53
C ALA A 92 22.04 3.48 -3.76
N VAL A 93 21.39 4.27 -4.64
CA VAL A 93 22.04 4.83 -5.84
C VAL A 93 23.04 5.91 -5.43
N PRO A 94 24.29 5.88 -5.91
CA PRO A 94 25.28 6.89 -5.58
C PRO A 94 24.80 8.31 -5.89
N ARG A 95 25.01 9.27 -4.97
CA ARG A 95 24.52 10.65 -5.08
C ARG A 95 24.93 11.32 -6.40
N MET A 96 26.14 11.03 -6.90
CA MET A 96 26.67 11.66 -8.12
C MET A 96 25.83 11.34 -9.37
N VAL A 97 25.26 10.13 -9.46
CA VAL A 97 24.47 9.70 -10.63
C VAL A 97 22.96 9.75 -10.40
N ARG A 98 22.54 9.97 -9.16
CA ARG A 98 21.12 9.94 -8.75
C ARG A 98 20.27 10.94 -9.54
N GLY A 99 20.75 12.16 -9.73
CA GLY A 99 20.05 13.19 -10.53
C GLY A 99 19.83 12.78 -11.98
N PHE A 100 20.81 12.12 -12.59
CA PHE A 100 20.67 11.58 -13.95
C PHE A 100 19.62 10.47 -14.00
N VAL A 101 19.64 9.54 -13.03
CA VAL A 101 18.66 8.44 -12.93
C VAL A 101 17.24 9.01 -12.79
N VAL A 102 17.03 9.94 -11.87
CA VAL A 102 15.72 10.60 -11.64
C VAL A 102 15.23 11.29 -12.91
N LYS A 103 16.10 12.07 -13.58
CA LYS A 103 15.76 12.74 -14.85
C LYS A 103 15.36 11.75 -15.94
N SER A 104 16.11 10.66 -16.09
CA SER A 104 15.80 9.58 -17.05
C SER A 104 14.46 8.90 -16.73
N MET A 105 14.18 8.64 -15.46
CA MET A 105 12.89 8.09 -15.04
C MET A 105 11.75 9.06 -15.37
N LYS A 106 11.87 10.32 -14.99
CA LYS A 106 10.86 11.34 -15.25
C LYS A 106 10.52 11.44 -16.75
N SER A 107 11.52 11.42 -17.63
CA SER A 107 11.30 11.51 -19.09
C SER A 107 10.59 10.28 -19.67
N SER A 108 10.58 9.15 -18.97
CA SER A 108 9.90 7.91 -19.39
C SER A 108 8.50 7.73 -18.81
N VAL A 109 8.09 8.60 -17.87
CA VAL A 109 6.77 8.58 -17.26
C VAL A 109 5.85 9.56 -17.99
N PRO A 110 4.67 9.11 -18.49
CA PRO A 110 3.69 9.99 -19.11
C PRO A 110 3.32 11.16 -18.19
N ALA A 111 3.11 12.35 -18.76
CA ALA A 111 2.81 13.55 -18.00
C ALA A 111 1.58 13.37 -17.07
N SER A 112 0.58 12.64 -17.53
CA SER A 112 -0.64 12.31 -16.75
C SER A 112 -0.38 11.48 -15.49
N GLU A 113 0.75 10.77 -15.41
CA GLU A 113 1.12 9.91 -14.28
C GLU A 113 2.18 10.55 -13.37
N GLN A 114 2.82 11.64 -13.79
CA GLN A 114 3.94 12.23 -13.05
C GLN A 114 3.59 12.69 -11.63
N ALA A 115 2.34 13.07 -11.39
CA ALA A 115 1.87 13.42 -10.04
C ALA A 115 1.86 12.22 -9.06
N ARG A 116 1.86 11.00 -9.61
CA ARG A 116 1.84 9.75 -8.84
C ARG A 116 3.22 9.13 -8.62
N PHE A 117 4.27 9.67 -9.27
CA PHE A 117 5.64 9.19 -9.11
C PHE A 117 6.40 10.01 -8.07
N VAL A 118 6.84 9.32 -7.01
CA VAL A 118 7.56 9.91 -5.86
C VAL A 118 8.83 9.10 -5.59
N VAL A 119 10.00 9.69 -5.78
CA VAL A 119 11.28 9.00 -5.59
C VAL A 119 11.66 9.00 -4.11
N ILE A 120 11.97 7.84 -3.56
CA ILE A 120 12.47 7.67 -2.21
C ILE A 120 14.00 7.68 -2.22
N LEU A 121 14.58 8.68 -1.54
CA LEU A 121 16.03 8.90 -1.49
C LEU A 121 16.65 8.55 -0.14
N GLU A 122 15.83 8.24 0.85
CA GLU A 122 16.24 8.02 2.25
C GLU A 122 15.48 6.86 2.89
N ASN A 123 15.92 6.44 4.06
CA ASN A 123 15.24 5.45 4.90
C ASN A 123 15.01 4.07 4.23
N GLU A 124 15.88 3.67 3.28
CA GLU A 124 15.72 2.39 2.57
C GLU A 124 15.60 1.19 3.52
N ALA A 125 16.39 1.16 4.60
CA ALA A 125 16.34 0.08 5.59
C ALA A 125 14.97 -0.01 6.27
N VAL A 126 14.35 1.14 6.58
CA VAL A 126 13.00 1.19 7.17
C VAL A 126 11.97 0.68 6.16
N TRP A 127 12.05 1.12 4.91
CA TRP A 127 11.18 0.64 3.85
C TRP A 127 11.29 -0.86 3.62
N LYS A 128 12.53 -1.40 3.63
CA LYS A 128 12.77 -2.85 3.54
C LYS A 128 12.14 -3.61 4.71
N THR A 129 12.19 -3.06 5.92
CA THR A 129 11.51 -3.66 7.08
C THR A 129 10.00 -3.65 6.91
N VAL A 130 9.41 -2.50 6.56
CA VAL A 130 7.96 -2.33 6.40
C VAL A 130 7.40 -3.24 5.30
N THR A 131 8.15 -3.42 4.20
CA THR A 131 7.72 -4.24 3.06
C THR A 131 8.04 -5.72 3.22
N HIS A 132 8.68 -6.15 4.32
CA HIS A 132 9.23 -7.51 4.49
C HIS A 132 10.11 -7.91 3.29
N TYR A 133 10.99 -6.98 2.89
CA TYR A 133 11.82 -7.11 1.69
C TYR A 133 12.59 -8.43 1.65
N GLY A 134 12.42 -9.18 0.56
CA GLY A 134 13.10 -10.46 0.35
C GLY A 134 13.54 -10.70 -1.10
N ARG A 135 12.90 -10.02 -2.06
CA ARG A 135 13.17 -10.19 -3.49
C ARG A 135 13.43 -8.84 -4.14
N PRO A 136 14.67 -8.56 -4.58
CA PRO A 136 15.04 -7.23 -5.07
C PRO A 136 14.26 -6.79 -6.32
N ASP A 137 13.86 -7.73 -7.17
CA ASP A 137 13.25 -7.46 -8.47
C ASP A 137 11.70 -7.54 -8.46
N ASP A 138 11.11 -7.79 -7.30
CA ASP A 138 9.66 -7.75 -7.14
C ASP A 138 9.19 -6.33 -6.76
N PRO A 139 8.03 -5.87 -7.25
CA PRO A 139 7.32 -4.75 -6.65
C PRO A 139 6.73 -5.13 -5.30
N TYR A 140 6.68 -4.17 -4.39
CA TYR A 140 6.05 -4.27 -3.08
C TYR A 140 4.87 -3.33 -3.00
N LEU A 141 3.70 -3.84 -2.62
CA LEU A 141 2.49 -3.07 -2.52
C LEU A 141 2.02 -3.01 -1.07
N LEU A 142 1.69 -1.80 -0.65
CA LEU A 142 1.12 -1.55 0.66
C LEU A 142 -0.23 -0.86 0.48
N VAL A 143 -1.26 -1.35 1.18
CA VAL A 143 -2.49 -0.60 1.43
C VAL A 143 -2.37 0.01 2.81
N VAL A 144 -2.48 1.32 2.90
CA VAL A 144 -2.28 2.08 4.13
C VAL A 144 -3.50 2.92 4.47
N ASP A 145 -3.77 3.04 5.77
CA ASP A 145 -4.85 3.89 6.26
C ASP A 145 -4.46 5.38 6.27
N SER A 146 -5.38 6.23 6.68
CA SER A 146 -5.18 7.68 6.78
C SER A 146 -4.13 8.12 7.81
N GLN A 147 -3.65 7.20 8.63
CA GLN A 147 -2.60 7.43 9.63
C GLN A 147 -1.25 6.87 9.20
N GLY A 148 -1.21 6.17 8.06
CA GLY A 148 -0.02 5.52 7.54
C GLY A 148 0.24 4.12 8.10
N ASN A 149 -0.73 3.51 8.78
CA ASN A 149 -0.61 2.12 9.19
C ASN A 149 -0.80 1.20 8.00
N VAL A 150 0.06 0.20 7.87
CA VAL A 150 -0.03 -0.80 6.81
C VAL A 150 -1.12 -1.80 7.19
N VAL A 151 -2.20 -1.83 6.41
CA VAL A 151 -3.36 -2.69 6.66
C VAL A 151 -3.27 -3.99 5.87
N TRP A 152 -2.60 -3.92 4.72
CA TRP A 152 -2.37 -5.07 3.87
C TRP A 152 -1.15 -4.85 3.00
N GLN A 153 -0.48 -5.95 2.64
CA GLN A 153 0.66 -5.89 1.74
C GLN A 153 0.76 -7.16 0.88
N THR A 154 1.39 -7.01 -0.28
CA THR A 154 1.78 -8.10 -1.16
C THR A 154 3.06 -7.74 -1.92
N GLN A 155 3.64 -8.71 -2.61
CA GLN A 155 4.79 -8.52 -3.48
C GLN A 155 4.64 -9.33 -4.77
N GLY A 156 5.39 -8.96 -5.79
CA GLY A 156 5.46 -9.66 -7.07
C GLY A 156 4.59 -9.06 -8.15
N ALA A 157 4.62 -9.67 -9.33
CA ALA A 157 3.89 -9.21 -10.50
C ALA A 157 2.37 -9.17 -10.25
N VAL A 158 1.70 -8.22 -10.89
CA VAL A 158 0.24 -8.11 -10.79
C VAL A 158 -0.44 -9.32 -11.43
N THR A 159 -1.36 -9.93 -10.68
CA THR A 159 -2.30 -10.93 -11.17
C THR A 159 -3.72 -10.46 -10.86
N ASP A 160 -4.72 -11.01 -11.54
CA ASP A 160 -6.12 -10.65 -11.26
C ASP A 160 -6.52 -11.00 -9.82
N ALA A 161 -6.01 -12.11 -9.28
CA ALA A 161 -6.25 -12.49 -7.89
C ALA A 161 -5.60 -11.51 -6.89
N ALA A 162 -4.33 -11.12 -7.11
CA ALA A 162 -3.63 -10.16 -6.25
C ALA A 162 -4.28 -8.77 -6.32
N TYR A 163 -4.71 -8.36 -7.52
CA TYR A 163 -5.40 -7.09 -7.69
C TYR A 163 -6.79 -7.08 -7.04
N ALA A 164 -7.55 -8.19 -7.15
CA ALA A 164 -8.84 -8.34 -6.46
C ALA A 164 -8.68 -8.28 -4.93
N ALA A 165 -7.65 -8.94 -4.38
CA ALA A 165 -7.34 -8.86 -2.95
C ALA A 165 -7.00 -7.42 -2.51
N LEU A 166 -6.17 -6.70 -3.27
CA LEU A 166 -5.87 -5.28 -3.01
C LEU A 166 -7.17 -4.46 -2.97
N LYS A 167 -8.04 -4.59 -3.98
CA LYS A 167 -9.32 -3.86 -4.03
C LYS A 167 -10.19 -4.16 -2.83
N GLN A 168 -10.27 -5.40 -2.39
CA GLN A 168 -11.04 -5.78 -1.21
C GLN A 168 -10.57 -5.03 0.04
N HIS A 169 -9.26 -4.92 0.27
CA HIS A 169 -8.71 -4.18 1.41
C HIS A 169 -8.91 -2.67 1.30
N VAL A 170 -8.76 -2.11 0.09
CA VAL A 170 -9.05 -0.70 -0.18
C VAL A 170 -10.51 -0.38 0.13
N GLU A 171 -11.46 -1.19 -0.36
CA GLU A 171 -12.90 -0.96 -0.12
C GLU A 171 -13.28 -1.15 1.34
N ALA A 172 -12.67 -2.11 2.05
CA ALA A 172 -12.88 -2.30 3.49
C ALA A 172 -12.48 -1.03 4.29
N LEU A 173 -11.32 -0.44 3.98
CA LEU A 173 -10.89 0.82 4.61
C LEU A 173 -11.80 1.99 4.25
N ARG A 174 -12.24 2.11 3.00
CA ARG A 174 -13.18 3.16 2.58
C ARG A 174 -14.51 3.07 3.34
N GLY A 175 -15.01 1.86 3.53
CA GLY A 175 -16.23 1.62 4.32
C GLY A 175 -16.10 2.09 5.77
N GLN A 176 -14.93 1.89 6.38
CA GLN A 176 -14.65 2.35 7.76
C GLN A 176 -14.59 3.87 7.88
N MET A 177 -14.08 4.57 6.86
CA MET A 177 -14.01 6.04 6.85
C MET A 177 -15.38 6.71 6.67
N GLY A 178 -16.34 6.02 6.01
CA GLY A 178 -17.70 6.52 5.79
C GLY A 178 -18.65 6.34 6.98
N THR A 179 -18.26 5.60 8.03
CA THR A 179 -19.11 5.36 9.20
C THR A 179 -18.77 6.40 10.27
N PRO A 180 -19.67 7.36 10.59
CA PRO A 180 -19.43 8.28 11.69
C PRO A 180 -19.30 7.47 12.97
N SER A 181 -18.20 7.70 13.72
CA SER A 181 -18.02 7.14 15.06
C SER A 181 -19.14 7.67 15.96
N THR A 182 -20.16 6.87 16.18
CA THR A 182 -21.18 7.16 17.20
C THR A 182 -20.50 7.00 18.55
N ARG A 183 -20.13 8.10 19.18
CA ARG A 183 -19.80 8.17 20.62
C ARG A 183 -21.04 8.43 21.43
#